data_8134532bdca54cb866469f3e1f9bb87c
#
_entry.id   8134532bdca54cb866469f3e1f9bb87c
#
_cell.length_a   1.000
_cell.length_b   1.000
_cell.length_c   1.000
_cell.angle_alpha   90.00
_cell.angle_beta   90.00
_cell.angle_gamma   90.00
#
_symmetry.space_group_name_H-M   'P 1'
#
loop_
_entity.id
_entity.type
_entity.pdbx_description
1 polymer ?
#
loop_
_entity_poly.entity_id
_entity_poly.type
_entity_poly.pdbx_seq_one_letter_code
_entity_poly.pdbx_strand_id
1 'polypeptide(L)'
;IPNLSARARTVFTADVSGVTGGSLNFDVTVGSNTVSLAGVTSTQDLADQLNSNSSKLGITASINDKGVLTITSATGENVKFGAQTGTAATGQVAVKVQGSDGKFEAAANNVVAAGGTAATTTIVTGYVQLNSPTAYSVSGTGTQASQVFGNASAAQKNSVASVDISTADGAQNAIAVVDNALAAIDAQRADLGAVQNRFKNTIDNLTNISENATNARSRIKDTDFAAETAALSKNQVLQQAGTAILAQANQLPQAVLSLLR
;
A
#
# COMPACT_ATOMS: atom_id res chain seq x y z
N ILE A 1 4.61 0.86 -10.21
CA ILE A 1 4.21 1.32 -8.86
C ILE A 1 4.14 0.07 -8.00
N PRO A 2 5.03 -0.10 -7.00
CA PRO A 2 4.97 -1.24 -6.11
C PRO A 2 3.67 -1.19 -5.29
N ASN A 3 3.06 -2.37 -5.08
CA ASN A 3 1.82 -2.55 -4.32
C ASN A 3 0.58 -1.83 -4.90
N LEU A 4 0.52 -1.62 -6.21
CA LEU A 4 -0.69 -1.20 -6.89
C LEU A 4 -1.63 -2.40 -7.02
N SER A 5 -2.80 -2.33 -6.43
CA SER A 5 -3.88 -3.29 -6.62
C SER A 5 -4.95 -2.71 -7.54
N ALA A 6 -5.46 -3.53 -8.44
CA ALA A 6 -6.54 -3.16 -9.33
C ALA A 6 -7.73 -4.09 -9.07
N ARG A 7 -8.92 -3.52 -8.91
CA ARG A 7 -10.19 -4.25 -8.82
C ARG A 7 -11.14 -3.71 -9.87
N ALA A 8 -11.78 -4.59 -10.60
CA ALA A 8 -12.87 -4.23 -11.48
C ALA A 8 -14.20 -4.56 -10.78
N ARG A 9 -15.17 -3.70 -10.91
CA ARG A 9 -16.52 -3.90 -10.38
C ARG A 9 -17.54 -3.36 -11.36
N THR A 10 -18.66 -4.06 -11.47
CA THR A 10 -19.83 -3.57 -12.18
C THR A 10 -20.98 -3.52 -11.19
N VAL A 11 -21.41 -2.31 -10.84
CA VAL A 11 -22.53 -2.09 -9.91
C VAL A 11 -23.52 -1.17 -10.59
N PHE A 12 -24.78 -1.55 -10.58
CA PHE A 12 -25.86 -0.76 -11.13
C PHE A 12 -27.17 -1.05 -10.42
N THR A 13 -28.05 -0.09 -10.41
CA THR A 13 -29.43 -0.29 -9.99
C THR A 13 -30.29 -0.61 -11.20
N ALA A 14 -31.31 -1.43 -11.03
CA ALA A 14 -32.29 -1.73 -12.04
C ALA A 14 -33.70 -1.51 -11.51
N ASP A 15 -34.56 -1.01 -12.36
CA ASP A 15 -35.98 -0.81 -12.08
C ASP A 15 -36.83 -1.33 -13.24
N VAL A 16 -37.82 -2.11 -12.91
CA VAL A 16 -38.81 -2.61 -13.87
C VAL A 16 -40.10 -1.84 -13.69
N SER A 17 -40.49 -1.11 -14.72
CA SER A 17 -41.65 -0.21 -14.63
C SER A 17 -42.53 -0.28 -15.85
N GLY A 18 -43.81 0.03 -15.67
CA GLY A 18 -44.80 0.21 -16.71
C GLY A 18 -45.19 -1.08 -17.48
N VAL A 19 -44.92 -2.27 -16.93
CA VAL A 19 -45.23 -3.53 -17.58
C VAL A 19 -46.75 -3.77 -17.60
N THR A 20 -47.32 -3.85 -18.79
CA THR A 20 -48.75 -4.14 -18.98
C THR A 20 -48.97 -5.07 -20.19
N GLY A 21 -50.07 -5.81 -20.21
CA GLY A 21 -50.46 -6.64 -21.33
C GLY A 21 -49.59 -7.89 -21.55
N GLY A 22 -48.84 -8.29 -20.53
CA GLY A 22 -47.96 -9.47 -20.58
C GLY A 22 -46.73 -9.33 -19.72
N SER A 23 -45.64 -9.93 -20.11
CA SER A 23 -44.36 -9.94 -19.37
C SER A 23 -43.17 -9.60 -20.29
N LEU A 24 -42.11 -9.11 -19.69
CA LEU A 24 -40.85 -8.93 -20.37
C LEU A 24 -40.05 -10.24 -20.34
N ASN A 25 -39.54 -10.64 -21.49
CA ASN A 25 -38.61 -11.76 -21.63
C ASN A 25 -37.37 -11.23 -22.36
N PHE A 26 -36.21 -11.49 -21.84
CA PHE A 26 -34.94 -11.01 -22.41
C PHE A 26 -33.75 -11.81 -21.88
N ASP A 27 -32.68 -11.80 -22.60
CA ASP A 27 -31.44 -12.45 -22.18
C ASP A 27 -30.58 -11.51 -21.38
N VAL A 28 -29.94 -12.02 -20.32
CA VAL A 28 -28.88 -11.35 -19.60
C VAL A 28 -27.60 -12.15 -19.79
N THR A 29 -26.56 -11.48 -20.28
CA THR A 29 -25.25 -12.09 -20.50
C THR A 29 -24.21 -11.36 -19.64
N VAL A 30 -23.44 -12.12 -18.87
CA VAL A 30 -22.33 -11.63 -18.07
C VAL A 30 -21.06 -12.37 -18.49
N GLY A 31 -20.10 -11.66 -19.02
CA GLY A 31 -18.95 -12.29 -19.67
C GLY A 31 -19.35 -13.20 -20.81
N SER A 32 -19.14 -14.52 -20.67
CA SER A 32 -19.54 -15.55 -21.64
C SER A 32 -20.84 -16.28 -21.28
N ASN A 33 -21.40 -15.99 -20.10
CA ASN A 33 -22.57 -16.72 -19.59
C ASN A 33 -23.86 -15.99 -19.92
N THR A 34 -24.79 -16.66 -20.57
CA THR A 34 -26.10 -16.11 -20.91
C THR A 34 -27.22 -16.89 -20.20
N VAL A 35 -28.15 -16.15 -19.68
CA VAL A 35 -29.39 -16.65 -19.07
C VAL A 35 -30.57 -15.91 -19.67
N SER A 36 -31.60 -16.67 -20.09
CA SER A 36 -32.86 -16.10 -20.54
C SER A 36 -33.81 -15.93 -19.36
N LEU A 37 -34.22 -14.69 -19.10
CA LEU A 37 -35.22 -14.35 -18.11
C LEU A 37 -36.58 -14.28 -18.78
N ALA A 38 -37.57 -14.94 -18.19
CA ALA A 38 -38.93 -15.00 -18.75
C ALA A 38 -39.98 -14.65 -17.69
N GLY A 39 -41.02 -13.96 -18.10
CA GLY A 39 -42.12 -13.63 -17.20
C GLY A 39 -41.84 -12.48 -16.25
N VAL A 40 -40.88 -11.61 -16.53
CA VAL A 40 -40.52 -10.47 -15.66
C VAL A 40 -41.62 -9.41 -15.74
N THR A 41 -42.28 -9.14 -14.62
CA THR A 41 -43.36 -8.15 -14.50
C THR A 41 -43.05 -7.05 -13.48
N SER A 42 -42.09 -7.30 -12.59
CA SER A 42 -41.71 -6.38 -11.50
C SER A 42 -40.21 -6.41 -11.22
N THR A 43 -39.73 -5.44 -10.49
CA THR A 43 -38.34 -5.36 -10.00
C THR A 43 -38.01 -6.55 -9.09
N GLN A 44 -39.00 -7.04 -8.31
CA GLN A 44 -38.84 -8.22 -7.47
C GLN A 44 -38.65 -9.49 -8.33
N ASP A 45 -39.46 -9.71 -9.38
CA ASP A 45 -39.30 -10.84 -10.27
C ASP A 45 -37.94 -10.86 -10.94
N LEU A 46 -37.44 -9.67 -11.33
CA LEU A 46 -36.11 -9.54 -11.90
C LEU A 46 -35.02 -9.95 -10.90
N ALA A 47 -35.13 -9.51 -9.65
CA ALA A 47 -34.19 -9.86 -8.60
C ALA A 47 -34.18 -11.36 -8.31
N ASP A 48 -35.34 -11.96 -8.19
CA ASP A 48 -35.49 -13.39 -7.87
C ASP A 48 -34.92 -14.28 -8.99
N GLN A 49 -35.16 -13.91 -10.25
CA GLN A 49 -34.62 -14.65 -11.39
C GLN A 49 -33.10 -14.46 -11.53
N LEU A 50 -32.57 -13.27 -11.28
CA LEU A 50 -31.13 -13.03 -11.27
C LEU A 50 -30.45 -13.81 -10.15
N ASN A 51 -31.02 -13.81 -8.94
CA ASN A 51 -30.50 -14.57 -7.81
C ASN A 51 -30.57 -16.07 -8.01
N SER A 52 -31.61 -16.57 -8.62
CA SER A 52 -31.73 -18.00 -8.98
C SER A 52 -30.64 -18.44 -9.96
N ASN A 53 -30.12 -17.52 -10.75
CA ASN A 53 -29.06 -17.75 -11.73
C ASN A 53 -27.70 -17.14 -11.30
N SER A 54 -27.57 -16.69 -10.06
CA SER A 54 -26.40 -15.99 -9.55
C SER A 54 -25.11 -16.77 -9.73
N SER A 55 -25.12 -18.07 -9.45
CA SER A 55 -23.96 -18.95 -9.63
C SER A 55 -23.49 -19.06 -11.08
N LYS A 56 -24.39 -18.98 -12.05
CA LYS A 56 -24.06 -19.06 -13.48
C LYS A 56 -23.58 -17.70 -14.01
N LEU A 57 -24.21 -16.62 -13.56
CA LEU A 57 -23.92 -15.27 -14.03
C LEU A 57 -22.76 -14.59 -13.26
N GLY A 58 -22.41 -15.08 -12.08
CA GLY A 58 -21.39 -14.43 -11.24
C GLY A 58 -21.81 -13.06 -10.70
N ILE A 59 -23.13 -12.84 -10.55
CA ILE A 59 -23.70 -11.59 -10.02
C ILE A 59 -24.53 -11.84 -8.77
N THR A 60 -24.70 -10.80 -7.97
CA THR A 60 -25.65 -10.78 -6.85
C THR A 60 -26.64 -9.66 -7.03
N ALA A 61 -27.90 -9.93 -6.72
CA ALA A 61 -28.98 -8.96 -6.79
C ALA A 61 -29.61 -8.78 -5.41
N SER A 62 -29.70 -7.57 -4.91
CA SER A 62 -30.28 -7.24 -3.62
C SER A 62 -31.26 -6.08 -3.73
N ILE A 63 -32.41 -6.19 -3.08
CA ILE A 63 -33.40 -5.11 -2.98
C ILE A 63 -33.30 -4.50 -1.58
N ASN A 64 -33.20 -3.19 -1.52
CA ASN A 64 -33.20 -2.48 -0.24
C ASN A 64 -34.64 -2.19 0.24
N ASP A 65 -34.78 -1.67 1.46
CA ASP A 65 -36.07 -1.33 2.08
C ASP A 65 -36.89 -0.28 1.29
N LYS A 66 -36.24 0.41 0.34
CA LYS A 66 -36.89 1.40 -0.54
C LYS A 66 -37.32 0.79 -1.89
N GLY A 67 -37.15 -0.52 -2.07
CA GLY A 67 -37.50 -1.24 -3.31
C GLY A 67 -36.49 -1.04 -4.45
N VAL A 68 -35.31 -0.48 -4.18
CA VAL A 68 -34.26 -0.31 -5.20
C VAL A 68 -33.47 -1.61 -5.33
N LEU A 69 -33.48 -2.21 -6.51
CA LEU A 69 -32.67 -3.36 -6.84
C LEU A 69 -31.26 -2.92 -7.22
N THR A 70 -30.27 -3.41 -6.49
CA THR A 70 -28.84 -3.23 -6.80
C THR A 70 -28.27 -4.57 -7.27
N ILE A 71 -27.58 -4.55 -8.40
CA ILE A 71 -26.93 -5.70 -9.01
C ILE A 71 -25.43 -5.43 -9.00
N THR A 72 -24.66 -6.43 -8.53
CA THR A 72 -23.21 -6.31 -8.41
C THR A 72 -22.54 -7.51 -9.07
N SER A 73 -21.57 -7.25 -9.95
CA SER A 73 -20.56 -8.21 -10.40
C SER A 73 -19.22 -7.86 -9.76
N ALA A 74 -18.70 -8.78 -8.95
CA ALA A 74 -17.43 -8.59 -8.26
C ALA A 74 -16.22 -8.76 -9.19
N THR A 75 -16.39 -9.35 -10.35
CA THR A 75 -15.35 -9.59 -11.37
C THR A 75 -15.22 -8.43 -12.34
N GLY A 76 -16.16 -7.46 -12.31
CA GLY A 76 -16.14 -6.29 -13.20
C GLY A 76 -16.50 -6.61 -14.65
N GLU A 77 -17.11 -7.77 -14.89
CA GLU A 77 -17.56 -8.13 -16.23
C GLU A 77 -18.72 -7.25 -16.68
N ASN A 78 -18.78 -7.00 -17.98
CA ASN A 78 -19.89 -6.27 -18.59
C ASN A 78 -21.18 -7.08 -18.51
N VAL A 79 -22.27 -6.44 -18.16
CA VAL A 79 -23.61 -7.01 -18.17
C VAL A 79 -24.35 -6.53 -19.41
N LYS A 80 -24.70 -7.47 -20.28
CA LYS A 80 -25.43 -7.20 -21.52
C LYS A 80 -26.87 -7.58 -21.34
N PHE A 81 -27.77 -6.69 -21.73
CA PHE A 81 -29.21 -6.94 -21.81
C PHE A 81 -29.58 -7.16 -23.27
N GLY A 82 -30.18 -8.30 -23.57
CA GLY A 82 -30.69 -8.63 -24.90
C GLY A 82 -32.00 -7.89 -25.19
N ALA A 83 -32.44 -8.00 -26.44
CA ALA A 83 -33.70 -7.45 -26.87
C ALA A 83 -34.87 -8.17 -26.15
N GLN A 84 -35.96 -7.44 -25.91
CA GLN A 84 -37.17 -7.97 -25.35
C GLN A 84 -37.87 -8.85 -26.38
N THR A 85 -38.27 -10.08 -25.96
CA THR A 85 -39.00 -11.06 -26.78
C THR A 85 -40.35 -11.48 -26.16
N GLY A 86 -40.72 -10.85 -25.03
CA GLY A 86 -41.98 -11.15 -24.33
C GLY A 86 -43.19 -10.52 -24.96
N THR A 87 -44.36 -10.78 -24.35
CA THR A 87 -45.68 -10.34 -24.83
C THR A 87 -46.15 -9.02 -24.24
N ALA A 88 -45.35 -8.36 -23.41
CA ALA A 88 -45.72 -7.07 -22.81
C ALA A 88 -45.98 -6.01 -23.89
N ALA A 89 -47.11 -5.34 -23.80
CA ALA A 89 -47.47 -4.24 -24.68
C ALA A 89 -46.69 -2.98 -24.33
N THR A 90 -46.45 -2.76 -23.05
CA THR A 90 -45.58 -1.69 -22.51
C THR A 90 -44.70 -2.22 -21.41
N GLY A 91 -43.69 -1.50 -21.07
CA GLY A 91 -42.77 -1.80 -19.95
C GLY A 91 -41.33 -1.62 -20.34
N GLN A 92 -40.52 -1.40 -19.31
CA GLN A 92 -39.08 -1.18 -19.49
C GLN A 92 -38.28 -1.68 -18.29
N VAL A 93 -37.04 -2.00 -18.55
CA VAL A 93 -36.00 -2.13 -17.51
C VAL A 93 -35.06 -0.94 -17.68
N ALA A 94 -35.00 -0.14 -16.66
CA ALA A 94 -34.13 1.06 -16.61
C ALA A 94 -33.00 0.83 -15.62
N VAL A 95 -31.78 1.20 -15.98
CA VAL A 95 -30.60 1.03 -15.13
C VAL A 95 -29.92 2.36 -14.88
N LYS A 96 -29.27 2.47 -13.70
CA LYS A 96 -28.32 3.53 -13.36
C LYS A 96 -27.01 2.88 -12.97
N VAL A 97 -25.96 3.20 -13.66
CA VAL A 97 -24.63 2.64 -13.41
C VAL A 97 -23.94 3.41 -12.30
N GLN A 98 -23.23 2.73 -11.44
CA GLN A 98 -22.39 3.34 -10.42
C GLN A 98 -21.05 3.72 -11.04
N GLY A 99 -20.66 4.97 -10.84
CA GLY A 99 -19.33 5.48 -11.22
C GLY A 99 -18.23 5.10 -10.22
N SER A 100 -17.01 5.41 -10.57
CA SER A 100 -15.83 5.21 -9.71
C SER A 100 -15.87 6.05 -8.42
N ASP A 101 -16.72 7.07 -8.37
CA ASP A 101 -16.97 7.93 -7.21
C ASP A 101 -18.00 7.32 -6.22
N GLY A 102 -18.49 6.11 -6.51
CA GLY A 102 -19.51 5.43 -5.71
C GLY A 102 -20.93 5.96 -5.90
N LYS A 103 -21.14 6.93 -6.78
CA LYS A 103 -22.46 7.50 -7.05
C LYS A 103 -23.11 6.86 -8.28
N PHE A 104 -24.40 6.70 -8.21
CA PHE A 104 -25.19 6.26 -9.37
C PHE A 104 -25.47 7.44 -10.31
N GLU A 105 -25.54 7.13 -11.60
CA GLU A 105 -25.93 8.12 -12.62
C GLU A 105 -27.27 8.78 -12.25
N ALA A 106 -27.38 10.08 -12.54
CA ALA A 106 -28.58 10.85 -12.24
C ALA A 106 -29.77 10.38 -13.09
N ALA A 107 -29.52 10.07 -14.36
CA ALA A 107 -30.53 9.56 -15.31
C ALA A 107 -30.47 8.04 -15.40
N ALA A 108 -31.63 7.41 -15.54
CA ALA A 108 -31.72 5.98 -15.85
C ALA A 108 -31.65 5.77 -17.37
N ASN A 109 -30.94 4.71 -17.78
CA ASN A 109 -30.87 4.29 -19.17
C ASN A 109 -31.77 3.06 -19.38
N ASN A 110 -32.66 3.12 -20.34
CA ASN A 110 -33.51 1.95 -20.67
C ASN A 110 -32.69 0.91 -21.42
N VAL A 111 -32.56 -0.27 -20.81
CA VAL A 111 -31.78 -1.38 -21.38
C VAL A 111 -32.68 -2.43 -22.03
N VAL A 112 -33.93 -2.50 -21.60
CA VAL A 112 -34.98 -3.34 -22.21
C VAL A 112 -36.25 -2.50 -22.32
N ALA A 113 -36.91 -2.51 -23.43
CA ALA A 113 -38.18 -1.80 -23.61
C ALA A 113 -39.16 -2.67 -24.46
N ALA A 114 -40.40 -2.71 -24.01
CA ALA A 114 -41.50 -3.30 -24.78
C ALA A 114 -42.06 -2.29 -25.80
N GLY A 115 -42.63 -2.77 -26.90
CA GLY A 115 -43.37 -1.92 -27.85
C GLY A 115 -42.60 -1.53 -29.11
N GLY A 116 -41.69 -2.37 -29.60
CA GLY A 116 -41.39 -2.42 -31.02
C GLY A 116 -40.20 -1.64 -31.56
N THR A 117 -39.37 -1.04 -30.77
CA THR A 117 -38.01 -0.77 -31.21
C THR A 117 -37.11 -1.74 -30.47
N ALA A 118 -36.62 -2.76 -31.18
CA ALA A 118 -35.61 -3.65 -30.62
C ALA A 118 -34.50 -2.77 -30.03
N ALA A 119 -34.47 -2.69 -28.71
CA ALA A 119 -33.33 -2.06 -28.06
C ALA A 119 -32.09 -2.86 -28.50
N THR A 120 -31.25 -2.23 -29.28
CA THR A 120 -29.93 -2.79 -29.57
C THR A 120 -29.33 -3.22 -28.25
N THR A 121 -28.75 -4.39 -28.23
CA THR A 121 -28.09 -4.94 -27.03
C THR A 121 -27.41 -3.82 -26.23
N THR A 122 -27.92 -3.53 -25.05
CA THR A 122 -27.38 -2.51 -24.19
C THR A 122 -26.37 -3.14 -23.24
N ILE A 123 -25.23 -2.52 -23.09
CA ILE A 123 -24.14 -3.04 -22.26
C ILE A 123 -23.97 -2.11 -21.07
N VAL A 124 -24.09 -2.65 -19.88
CA VAL A 124 -23.70 -1.99 -18.65
C VAL A 124 -22.24 -2.34 -18.38
N THR A 125 -21.39 -1.32 -18.36
CA THR A 125 -19.96 -1.47 -18.10
C THR A 125 -19.64 -1.13 -16.65
N GLY A 126 -18.67 -1.81 -16.09
CA GLY A 126 -18.14 -1.52 -14.76
C GLY A 126 -17.05 -0.45 -14.81
N TYR A 127 -16.51 -0.20 -13.63
CA TYR A 127 -15.34 0.66 -13.43
C TYR A 127 -14.16 -0.12 -12.84
N VAL A 128 -12.97 0.39 -13.05
CA VAL A 128 -11.73 -0.14 -12.46
C VAL A 128 -11.32 0.77 -11.31
N GLN A 129 -11.18 0.19 -10.13
CA GLN A 129 -10.65 0.86 -8.95
C GLN A 129 -9.19 0.47 -8.76
N LEU A 130 -8.32 1.47 -8.71
CA LEU A 130 -6.91 1.30 -8.44
C LEU A 130 -6.63 1.76 -7.01
N ASN A 131 -5.95 0.92 -6.22
CA ASN A 131 -5.57 1.23 -4.85
C ASN A 131 -4.06 1.07 -4.68
N SER A 132 -3.42 2.04 -4.03
CA SER A 132 -1.98 2.02 -3.74
C SER A 132 -1.72 2.69 -2.40
N PRO A 133 -0.73 2.21 -1.62
CA PRO A 133 -0.29 2.88 -0.40
C PRO A 133 0.44 4.20 -0.68
N THR A 134 0.87 4.43 -1.93
CA THR A 134 1.56 5.64 -2.37
C THR A 134 0.72 6.43 -3.36
N ALA A 135 0.89 7.74 -3.40
CA ALA A 135 0.24 8.59 -4.40
C ALA A 135 0.65 8.18 -5.82
N TYR A 136 -0.31 8.16 -6.73
CA TYR A 136 -0.09 7.88 -8.15
C TYR A 136 -0.95 8.79 -9.02
N SER A 137 -0.56 8.94 -10.26
CA SER A 137 -1.39 9.57 -11.29
C SER A 137 -1.52 8.62 -12.48
N VAL A 138 -2.69 8.67 -13.13
CA VAL A 138 -2.93 7.94 -14.36
C VAL A 138 -2.85 8.92 -15.51
N SER A 139 -1.92 8.68 -16.44
CA SER A 139 -1.78 9.46 -17.65
C SER A 139 -1.85 8.56 -18.87
N GLY A 140 -2.47 9.02 -19.94
CA GLY A 140 -2.54 8.32 -21.22
C GLY A 140 -2.52 9.31 -22.37
N THR A 141 -1.99 8.89 -23.50
CA THR A 141 -2.06 9.66 -24.75
C THR A 141 -3.44 9.49 -25.40
N GLY A 142 -4.17 10.61 -25.54
CA GLY A 142 -5.50 10.62 -26.16
C GLY A 142 -6.67 10.42 -25.19
N THR A 143 -7.85 10.19 -25.74
CA THR A 143 -9.12 10.04 -24.98
C THR A 143 -9.26 8.71 -24.24
N GLN A 144 -8.34 7.77 -24.40
CA GLN A 144 -8.46 6.41 -23.88
C GLN A 144 -8.39 6.35 -22.35
N ALA A 145 -7.52 7.13 -21.71
CA ALA A 145 -7.45 7.17 -20.26
C ALA A 145 -8.72 7.76 -19.64
N SER A 146 -9.30 8.78 -20.27
CA SER A 146 -10.57 9.37 -19.84
C SER A 146 -11.77 8.47 -20.09
N GLN A 147 -11.72 7.57 -21.06
CA GLN A 147 -12.77 6.58 -21.31
C GLN A 147 -12.79 5.46 -20.27
N VAL A 148 -11.63 5.08 -19.72
CA VAL A 148 -11.51 3.99 -18.73
C VAL A 148 -11.62 4.51 -17.30
N PHE A 149 -11.03 5.67 -17.01
CA PHE A 149 -10.93 6.21 -15.64
C PHE A 149 -11.73 7.50 -15.43
N GLY A 150 -12.50 7.93 -16.43
CA GLY A 150 -13.14 9.23 -16.44
C GLY A 150 -12.10 10.35 -16.51
N ASN A 151 -12.43 11.53 -16.01
CA ASN A 151 -11.51 12.67 -15.94
C ASN A 151 -10.54 12.60 -14.71
N ALA A 152 -10.52 11.49 -13.99
CA ALA A 152 -9.66 11.34 -12.83
C ALA A 152 -8.23 11.09 -13.28
N SER A 153 -7.39 12.11 -13.20
CA SER A 153 -5.96 12.02 -13.52
C SER A 153 -5.08 11.85 -12.28
N ALA A 154 -5.62 12.06 -11.09
CA ALA A 154 -4.89 11.95 -9.83
C ALA A 154 -5.64 11.06 -8.83
N ALA A 155 -4.88 10.25 -8.09
CA ALA A 155 -5.44 9.45 -7.01
C ALA A 155 -5.95 10.34 -5.88
N GLN A 156 -7.10 9.99 -5.34
CA GLN A 156 -7.61 10.62 -4.12
C GLN A 156 -7.07 9.87 -2.90
N LYS A 157 -6.67 10.63 -1.89
CA LYS A 157 -6.21 10.05 -0.63
C LYS A 157 -7.41 9.60 0.20
N ASN A 158 -7.54 8.30 0.36
CA ASN A 158 -8.47 7.71 1.32
C ASN A 158 -7.70 7.39 2.61
N SER A 159 -8.23 7.80 3.75
CA SER A 159 -7.67 7.49 5.06
C SER A 159 -8.55 6.49 5.79
N VAL A 160 -7.97 5.72 6.71
CA VAL A 160 -8.72 4.80 7.57
C VAL A 160 -9.80 5.55 8.37
N ALA A 161 -9.55 6.81 8.71
CA ALA A 161 -10.50 7.65 9.44
C ALA A 161 -11.72 8.07 8.63
N SER A 162 -11.65 8.03 7.30
CA SER A 162 -12.75 8.40 6.39
C SER A 162 -13.51 7.20 5.83
N VAL A 163 -13.24 6.01 6.34
CA VAL A 163 -13.91 4.79 5.90
C VAL A 163 -15.35 4.76 6.39
N ASP A 164 -16.27 4.56 5.46
CA ASP A 164 -17.68 4.33 5.73
C ASP A 164 -18.02 2.86 5.51
N ILE A 165 -18.50 2.18 6.54
CA ILE A 165 -18.89 0.78 6.52
C ILE A 165 -20.42 0.58 6.58
N SER A 166 -21.20 1.64 6.43
CA SER A 166 -22.66 1.58 6.47
C SER A 166 -23.27 0.86 5.27
N THR A 167 -22.49 0.67 4.21
CA THR A 167 -22.91 -0.04 2.99
C THR A 167 -21.98 -1.21 2.71
N ALA A 168 -22.48 -2.23 1.98
CA ALA A 168 -21.68 -3.37 1.55
C ALA A 168 -20.47 -2.94 0.69
N ASP A 169 -20.66 -1.94 -0.17
CA ASP A 169 -19.60 -1.36 -0.99
C ASP A 169 -18.58 -0.59 -0.14
N GLY A 170 -19.05 0.18 0.82
CA GLY A 170 -18.22 0.87 1.80
C GLY A 170 -17.37 -0.11 2.60
N ALA A 171 -17.97 -1.20 3.08
CA ALA A 171 -17.26 -2.25 3.82
C ALA A 171 -16.17 -2.94 2.96
N GLN A 172 -16.45 -3.22 1.69
CA GLN A 172 -15.44 -3.80 0.78
C GLN A 172 -14.31 -2.81 0.45
N ASN A 173 -14.65 -1.54 0.28
CA ASN A 173 -13.64 -0.49 0.08
C ASN A 173 -12.79 -0.30 1.34
N ALA A 174 -13.40 -0.43 2.53
CA ALA A 174 -12.71 -0.40 3.81
C ALA A 174 -11.60 -1.45 3.90
N ILE A 175 -11.86 -2.67 3.47
CA ILE A 175 -10.86 -3.75 3.44
C ILE A 175 -9.64 -3.30 2.62
N ALA A 176 -9.87 -2.78 1.41
CA ALA A 176 -8.78 -2.32 0.55
C ALA A 176 -7.98 -1.15 1.17
N VAL A 177 -8.65 -0.23 1.87
CA VAL A 177 -8.00 0.88 2.57
C VAL A 177 -7.15 0.36 3.73
N VAL A 178 -7.68 -0.59 4.52
CA VAL A 178 -6.96 -1.20 5.64
C VAL A 178 -5.76 -2.02 5.16
N ASP A 179 -5.92 -2.83 4.11
CA ASP A 179 -4.82 -3.60 3.52
C ASP A 179 -3.68 -2.68 3.04
N ASN A 180 -4.02 -1.58 2.37
CA ASN A 180 -3.03 -0.61 1.93
C ASN A 180 -2.36 0.12 3.12
N ALA A 181 -3.11 0.41 4.18
CA ALA A 181 -2.56 1.00 5.40
C ALA A 181 -1.58 0.06 6.10
N LEU A 182 -1.92 -1.24 6.19
CA LEU A 182 -1.04 -2.27 6.73
C LEU A 182 0.24 -2.40 5.88
N ALA A 183 0.11 -2.45 4.55
CA ALA A 183 1.27 -2.50 3.65
C ALA A 183 2.19 -1.28 3.82
N ALA A 184 1.61 -0.08 4.02
CA ALA A 184 2.38 1.14 4.28
C ALA A 184 3.12 1.08 5.63
N ILE A 185 2.47 0.55 6.68
CA ILE A 185 3.08 0.35 8.00
C ILE A 185 4.23 -0.66 7.90
N ASP A 186 4.03 -1.77 7.20
CA ASP A 186 5.08 -2.80 7.04
C ASP A 186 6.28 -2.27 6.26
N ALA A 187 6.07 -1.48 5.21
CA ALA A 187 7.15 -0.78 4.51
C ALA A 187 7.93 0.15 5.45
N GLN A 188 7.22 0.93 6.28
CA GLN A 188 7.83 1.84 7.23
C GLN A 188 8.61 1.11 8.34
N ARG A 189 8.10 -0.05 8.79
CA ARG A 189 8.81 -0.92 9.74
C ARG A 189 10.09 -1.51 9.13
N ALA A 190 10.05 -1.89 7.85
CA ALA A 190 11.23 -2.38 7.14
C ALA A 190 12.31 -1.28 7.02
N ASP A 191 11.90 -0.05 6.67
CA ASP A 191 12.80 1.10 6.60
C ASP A 191 13.43 1.41 7.97
N LEU A 192 12.62 1.40 9.03
CA LEU A 192 13.12 1.58 10.39
C LEU A 192 14.10 0.47 10.80
N GLY A 193 13.83 -0.78 10.43
CA GLY A 193 14.73 -1.91 10.64
C GLY A 193 16.07 -1.72 9.91
N ALA A 194 16.04 -1.23 8.68
CA ALA A 194 17.24 -0.88 7.92
C ALA A 194 18.05 0.23 8.59
N VAL A 195 17.36 1.28 9.07
CA VAL A 195 17.98 2.38 9.82
C VAL A 195 18.62 1.89 11.13
N GLN A 196 17.92 1.03 11.89
CA GLN A 196 18.47 0.42 13.10
C GLN A 196 19.75 -0.38 12.84
N ASN A 197 19.76 -1.20 11.76
CA ASN A 197 20.97 -1.94 11.38
C ASN A 197 22.12 -0.99 10.99
N ARG A 198 21.83 0.10 10.27
CA ARG A 198 22.84 1.11 9.95
C ARG A 198 23.38 1.80 11.20
N PHE A 199 22.52 2.14 12.16
CA PHE A 199 22.96 2.70 13.44
C PHE A 199 23.84 1.73 14.21
N LYS A 200 23.44 0.45 14.28
CA LYS A 200 24.27 -0.57 14.94
C LYS A 200 25.65 -0.67 14.30
N ASN A 201 25.74 -0.79 12.98
CA ASN A 201 27.02 -0.83 12.27
C ASN A 201 27.84 0.46 12.49
N THR A 202 27.20 1.61 12.57
CA THR A 202 27.87 2.88 12.85
C THR A 202 28.41 2.92 14.29
N ILE A 203 27.64 2.46 15.27
CA ILE A 203 28.05 2.37 16.68
C ILE A 203 29.22 1.41 16.81
N ASP A 204 29.16 0.23 16.19
CA ASP A 204 30.24 -0.75 16.21
C ASP A 204 31.54 -0.17 15.60
N ASN A 205 31.43 0.55 14.48
CA ASN A 205 32.56 1.25 13.87
C ASN A 205 33.13 2.37 14.75
N LEU A 206 32.26 3.20 15.34
CA LEU A 206 32.68 4.27 16.26
C LEU A 206 33.31 3.71 17.53
N THR A 207 32.85 2.56 18.03
CA THR A 207 33.45 1.86 19.18
C THR A 207 34.88 1.43 18.83
N ASN A 208 35.08 0.81 17.67
CA ASN A 208 36.40 0.41 17.18
C ASN A 208 37.34 1.62 17.00
N ILE A 209 36.81 2.71 16.44
CA ILE A 209 37.58 3.97 16.31
C ILE A 209 37.97 4.53 17.68
N SER A 210 37.02 4.52 18.64
CA SER A 210 37.27 5.00 20.01
C SER A 210 38.32 4.14 20.73
N GLU A 211 38.25 2.83 20.56
CA GLU A 211 39.26 1.91 21.11
C GLU A 211 40.65 2.16 20.50
N ASN A 212 40.71 2.24 19.16
CA ASN A 212 41.96 2.55 18.47
C ASN A 212 42.55 3.91 18.88
N ALA A 213 41.69 4.93 19.02
CA ALA A 213 42.10 6.24 19.48
C ALA A 213 42.61 6.23 20.93
N THR A 214 41.97 5.44 21.80
CA THR A 214 42.39 5.25 23.19
C THR A 214 43.74 4.52 23.24
N ASN A 215 43.91 3.47 22.45
CA ASN A 215 45.19 2.74 22.36
C ASN A 215 46.32 3.63 21.80
N ALA A 216 46.03 4.44 20.79
CA ALA A 216 46.98 5.39 20.23
C ALA A 216 47.37 6.48 21.28
N ARG A 217 46.38 6.98 22.01
CA ARG A 217 46.62 7.95 23.11
C ARG A 217 47.45 7.33 24.21
N SER A 218 47.18 6.07 24.58
CA SER A 218 47.97 5.34 25.58
C SER A 218 49.44 5.19 25.14
N ARG A 219 49.67 4.85 23.85
CA ARG A 219 51.03 4.75 23.31
C ARG A 219 51.82 6.06 23.32
N ILE A 220 51.14 7.20 23.21
CA ILE A 220 51.77 8.53 23.25
C ILE A 220 51.97 9.00 24.68
N LYS A 221 50.99 8.76 25.55
CA LYS A 221 50.96 9.35 26.90
C LYS A 221 51.57 8.43 27.94
N ASP A 222 51.38 7.13 27.83
CA ASP A 222 51.85 6.16 28.81
C ASP A 222 53.30 5.79 28.47
N THR A 223 54.23 6.32 29.27
CA THR A 223 55.63 5.98 29.22
C THR A 223 55.77 4.50 29.54
N ASP A 224 56.64 3.79 28.78
CA ASP A 224 57.02 2.44 29.13
C ASP A 224 57.66 2.45 30.52
N PHE A 225 56.92 1.98 31.52
CA PHE A 225 57.29 2.07 32.93
C PHE A 225 58.60 1.29 33.18
N ALA A 226 58.90 0.28 32.42
CA ALA A 226 60.15 -0.47 32.52
C ALA A 226 61.34 0.32 31.98
N ALA A 227 61.14 1.00 30.82
CA ALA A 227 62.18 1.84 30.25
C ALA A 227 62.48 3.06 31.13
N GLU A 228 61.44 3.69 31.68
CA GLU A 228 61.60 4.88 32.55
C GLU A 228 62.26 4.52 33.90
N THR A 229 61.85 3.39 34.53
CA THR A 229 62.52 2.91 35.77
C THR A 229 63.94 2.52 35.52
N ALA A 230 64.27 1.91 34.36
CA ALA A 230 65.66 1.60 33.98
C ALA A 230 66.49 2.91 33.77
N ALA A 231 65.89 3.92 33.11
CA ALA A 231 66.53 5.23 32.94
C ALA A 231 66.75 5.95 34.28
N LEU A 232 65.75 5.90 35.17
CA LEU A 232 65.85 6.48 36.51
C LEU A 232 66.97 5.78 37.34
N SER A 233 66.97 4.44 37.33
CA SER A 233 67.99 3.64 38.02
C SER A 233 69.36 3.92 37.46
N LYS A 234 69.52 3.98 36.13
CA LYS A 234 70.78 4.36 35.48
C LYS A 234 71.27 5.75 35.93
N ASN A 235 70.39 6.76 35.98
CA ASN A 235 70.75 8.13 36.39
C ASN A 235 71.12 8.15 37.87
N GLN A 236 70.45 7.40 38.76
CA GLN A 236 70.78 7.31 40.16
C GLN A 236 72.18 6.68 40.38
N VAL A 237 72.48 5.59 39.65
CA VAL A 237 73.81 4.92 39.71
C VAL A 237 74.91 5.85 39.19
N LEU A 238 74.65 6.56 38.06
CA LEU A 238 75.64 7.53 37.56
C LEU A 238 75.84 8.69 38.53
N GLN A 239 74.85 9.17 39.23
CA GLN A 239 74.96 10.19 40.25
C GLN A 239 75.79 9.71 41.45
N GLN A 240 75.50 8.51 41.95
CA GLN A 240 76.26 7.87 43.03
C GLN A 240 77.70 7.60 42.65
N ALA A 241 77.91 7.06 41.46
CA ALA A 241 79.26 6.78 40.94
C ALA A 241 80.04 8.13 40.75
N GLY A 242 79.38 9.15 40.20
CA GLY A 242 79.99 10.49 40.03
C GLY A 242 80.42 11.12 41.35
N THR A 243 79.52 11.03 42.35
CA THR A 243 79.90 11.59 43.70
C THR A 243 81.02 10.79 44.37
N ALA A 244 81.01 9.46 44.20
CA ALA A 244 82.06 8.61 44.72
C ALA A 244 83.42 8.90 44.04
N ILE A 245 83.43 9.05 42.70
CA ILE A 245 84.63 9.36 41.93
C ILE A 245 85.15 10.77 42.30
N LEU A 246 84.23 11.75 42.46
CA LEU A 246 84.65 13.10 42.93
C LEU A 246 85.24 13.11 44.35
N ALA A 247 84.62 12.30 45.23
CA ALA A 247 85.17 12.08 46.59
C ALA A 247 86.59 11.48 46.55
N GLN A 248 86.74 10.46 45.67
CA GLN A 248 88.08 9.83 45.52
C GLN A 248 89.08 10.70 44.81
N ALA A 249 88.65 11.49 43.83
CA ALA A 249 89.53 12.49 43.17
C ALA A 249 90.04 13.60 44.16
N ASN A 250 89.15 13.98 45.09
CA ASN A 250 89.54 14.97 46.11
C ASN A 250 90.50 14.41 47.22
N GLN A 251 90.54 13.11 47.38
CA GLN A 251 91.48 12.44 48.33
C GLN A 251 92.90 12.33 47.78
N LEU A 252 93.07 12.25 46.47
CA LEU A 252 94.40 12.10 45.83
C LEU A 252 95.33 13.33 46.17
N PRO A 253 94.90 14.60 46.09
CA PRO A 253 95.73 15.73 46.46
C PRO A 253 96.13 15.72 47.94
N GLN A 254 95.23 15.25 48.83
CA GLN A 254 95.51 15.12 50.24
C GLN A 254 96.57 14.06 50.58
N ALA A 255 96.47 12.92 49.85
CA ALA A 255 97.53 11.88 49.99
C ALA A 255 98.90 12.35 49.48
N VAL A 256 98.97 13.14 48.42
CA VAL A 256 100.20 13.70 47.88
C VAL A 256 100.77 14.74 48.84
N LEU A 257 99.88 15.56 49.47
CA LEU A 257 100.30 16.52 50.50
C LEU A 257 100.82 15.83 51.77
N SER A 258 100.33 14.66 52.13
CA SER A 258 100.86 13.92 53.29
C SER A 258 102.20 13.24 53.04
N LEU A 259 102.62 13.03 51.78
CA LEU A 259 103.88 12.47 51.37
C LEU A 259 105.02 13.53 51.22
N LEU A 260 104.62 14.84 51.23
CA LEU A 260 105.54 15.97 51.10
C LEU A 260 105.83 16.65 52.46
N ARG A 261 105.38 16.05 53.51
CA ARG A 261 105.62 16.55 54.89
C ARG A 261 106.70 15.73 55.63
#